data_f7590cd95db235bb16baa41c0240456e
#
_entry.id   f7590cd95db235bb16baa41c0240456e
#
_cell.length_a   1.000
_cell.length_b   1.000
_cell.length_c   1.000
_cell.angle_alpha   90.00
_cell.angle_beta   90.00
_cell.angle_gamma   90.00
#
_symmetry.space_group_name_H-M   'P 1'
#
loop_
_entity.id
_entity.type
_entity.pdbx_description
1 polymer ?
#
loop_
_entity_poly.entity_id
_entity_poly.type
_entity_poly.pdbx_seq_one_letter_code
_entity_poly.pdbx_strand_id
1 'polypeptide(L)'
;MTAFGSEASRVVVTGLGIVSCLGNTLDDVAAALRAGRSGVRRIETWRQRGFRSQVAGAASVESVAPFSRKHERFMGDTARFAAHAATFALDDARLDADALRSPRAGAIVGSGIGSMAEYDDAMAIATQRGLDKTPPYVVPKAMSSTASACIAQLFGIGGVSYTPASACTSGALAIGHAAQLIRAGCQDVVLAGGSEALHDNMTLMFDAMGALSSAFNDTPDCASRPYARDRDGFVIASGAGILVLESLAHARARGARIYAEVAGFGQCTDHAGMATPHAPGIASAMRIALEGGGPRPDYVNTHAPSTPLGDVEELKALGDVFGSDVPAFSSTKGMTGHPLGASGAQEAIYTLLMMRDGFIAGTAVGSDADPAVAGMPLVRDTRDGTIERALSISFGFGGSCASVLLDAWKGD
;
A
#
# COMPACT_ATOMS: atom_id res chain seq x y z
N MET A 1 -3.92 33.15 -2.78
CA MET A 1 -4.83 32.12 -3.30
C MET A 1 -4.33 31.76 -4.69
N THR A 2 -3.51 30.72 -4.80
CA THR A 2 -3.08 30.17 -6.10
C THR A 2 -4.30 29.53 -6.75
N ALA A 3 -4.58 29.87 -8.01
CA ALA A 3 -5.71 29.36 -8.77
C ALA A 3 -5.67 27.82 -8.81
N PHE A 4 -6.67 27.16 -8.25
CA PHE A 4 -6.95 25.76 -8.50
C PHE A 4 -7.10 25.58 -10.01
N GLY A 5 -6.17 24.85 -10.64
CA GLY A 5 -6.20 24.59 -12.09
C GLY A 5 -4.94 24.97 -12.87
N SER A 6 -3.91 25.55 -12.24
CA SER A 6 -2.62 25.74 -12.92
C SER A 6 -1.86 24.40 -13.06
N GLU A 7 -1.06 24.22 -14.13
CA GLU A 7 -0.21 23.03 -14.31
C GLU A 7 0.66 22.74 -13.08
N ALA A 8 1.09 23.77 -12.37
CA ALA A 8 1.87 23.64 -11.15
C ALA A 8 1.10 23.00 -9.98
N SER A 9 -0.23 23.02 -10.01
CA SER A 9 -1.08 22.41 -8.97
C SER A 9 -1.56 20.99 -9.31
N ARG A 10 -1.35 20.52 -10.54
CA ARG A 10 -1.67 19.13 -10.94
C ARG A 10 -0.53 18.20 -10.54
N VAL A 11 -0.88 17.04 -10.01
CA VAL A 11 0.07 16.04 -9.52
C VAL A 11 -0.04 14.78 -10.33
N VAL A 12 1.07 14.34 -10.91
CA VAL A 12 1.11 13.17 -11.78
C VAL A 12 2.04 12.08 -11.24
N VAL A 13 1.74 10.84 -11.60
CA VAL A 13 2.56 9.66 -11.30
C VAL A 13 3.45 9.39 -12.50
N THR A 14 4.75 9.42 -12.31
CA THR A 14 5.73 9.24 -13.39
C THR A 14 6.57 7.98 -13.26
N GLY A 15 6.59 7.35 -12.09
CA GLY A 15 7.31 6.12 -11.86
C GLY A 15 6.69 5.26 -10.77
N LEU A 16 6.87 3.95 -10.90
CA LEU A 16 6.33 2.93 -10.01
C LEU A 16 7.43 1.95 -9.62
N GLY A 17 7.50 1.62 -8.34
CA GLY A 17 8.40 0.58 -7.85
C GLY A 17 7.73 -0.25 -6.77
N ILE A 18 7.90 -1.55 -6.84
CA ILE A 18 7.19 -2.48 -5.99
C ILE A 18 8.09 -3.62 -5.52
N VAL A 19 7.88 -4.03 -4.28
CA VAL A 19 8.36 -5.28 -3.68
C VAL A 19 7.13 -5.95 -3.08
N SER A 20 6.75 -7.12 -3.59
CA SER A 20 5.54 -7.81 -3.14
C SER A 20 5.66 -9.33 -3.21
N CYS A 21 4.72 -10.03 -2.62
CA CYS A 21 4.63 -11.50 -2.75
C CYS A 21 4.26 -11.97 -4.17
N LEU A 22 3.80 -11.07 -5.05
CA LEU A 22 3.53 -11.36 -6.46
C LEU A 22 4.76 -11.20 -7.35
N GLY A 23 5.80 -10.51 -6.88
CA GLY A 23 7.02 -10.20 -7.60
C GLY A 23 7.56 -8.80 -7.31
N ASN A 24 8.71 -8.47 -7.91
CA ASN A 24 9.40 -7.20 -7.71
C ASN A 24 9.52 -6.40 -9.02
N THR A 25 9.01 -6.92 -10.14
CA THR A 25 8.89 -6.16 -11.40
C THR A 25 7.43 -5.83 -11.67
N LEU A 26 7.19 -4.71 -12.33
CA LEU A 26 5.83 -4.28 -12.68
C LEU A 26 5.11 -5.30 -13.58
N ASP A 27 5.86 -5.94 -14.47
CA ASP A 27 5.30 -6.90 -15.43
C ASP A 27 4.99 -8.26 -14.77
N ASP A 28 5.83 -8.75 -13.85
CA ASP A 28 5.53 -9.97 -13.07
C ASP A 28 4.28 -9.78 -12.21
N VAL A 29 4.17 -8.61 -11.57
CA VAL A 29 3.02 -8.26 -10.75
C VAL A 29 1.75 -8.13 -11.59
N ALA A 30 1.80 -7.43 -12.72
CA ALA A 30 0.68 -7.31 -13.64
C ALA A 30 0.22 -8.68 -14.18
N ALA A 31 1.17 -9.54 -14.56
CA ALA A 31 0.89 -10.89 -15.01
C ALA A 31 0.26 -11.75 -13.93
N ALA A 32 0.72 -11.63 -12.67
CA ALA A 32 0.14 -12.34 -11.53
C ALA A 32 -1.30 -11.89 -11.25
N LEU A 33 -1.54 -10.58 -11.23
CA LEU A 33 -2.88 -9.99 -11.07
C LEU A 33 -3.83 -10.42 -12.18
N ARG A 34 -3.37 -10.37 -13.43
CA ARG A 34 -4.17 -10.79 -14.60
C ARG A 34 -4.52 -12.27 -14.54
N ALA A 35 -3.60 -13.10 -14.08
CA ALA A 35 -3.81 -14.55 -13.94
C ALA A 35 -4.59 -14.94 -12.67
N GLY A 36 -4.92 -14.02 -11.78
CA GLY A 36 -5.53 -14.32 -10.47
C GLY A 36 -4.62 -15.18 -9.57
N ARG A 37 -3.30 -15.09 -9.75
CA ARG A 37 -2.33 -15.94 -9.04
C ARG A 37 -2.07 -15.41 -7.63
N SER A 38 -2.32 -16.25 -6.62
CA SER A 38 -2.01 -15.92 -5.23
C SER A 38 -0.51 -15.96 -4.95
N GLY A 39 -0.02 -14.96 -4.21
CA GLY A 39 1.32 -14.94 -3.61
C GLY A 39 1.36 -15.42 -2.17
N VAL A 40 0.22 -15.83 -1.62
CA VAL A 40 0.12 -16.35 -0.25
C VAL A 40 0.69 -17.76 -0.18
N ARG A 41 1.49 -18.02 0.86
CA ARG A 41 2.14 -19.31 1.07
C ARG A 41 2.07 -19.71 2.53
N ARG A 42 2.21 -21.02 2.77
CA ARG A 42 2.40 -21.55 4.12
C ARG A 42 3.79 -21.17 4.64
N ILE A 43 3.85 -20.77 5.90
CA ILE A 43 5.10 -20.46 6.63
C ILE A 43 5.37 -21.60 7.58
N GLU A 44 6.29 -22.46 7.20
CA GLU A 44 6.56 -23.71 7.93
C GLU A 44 7.08 -23.47 9.36
N THR A 45 7.86 -22.42 9.59
CA THR A 45 8.33 -22.04 10.92
C THR A 45 7.18 -21.66 11.86
N TRP A 46 6.12 -21.05 11.36
CA TRP A 46 4.93 -20.72 12.15
C TRP A 46 4.16 -21.97 12.55
N ARG A 47 4.03 -22.94 11.64
CA ARG A 47 3.45 -24.24 11.95
C ARG A 47 4.20 -24.94 13.08
N GLN A 48 5.54 -24.99 12.99
CA GLN A 48 6.40 -25.62 14.00
C GLN A 48 6.32 -24.92 15.36
N ARG A 49 6.10 -23.61 15.37
CA ARG A 49 5.95 -22.81 16.59
C ARG A 49 4.52 -22.78 17.15
N GLY A 50 3.56 -23.39 16.47
CA GLY A 50 2.18 -23.53 16.94
C GLY A 50 1.31 -22.27 16.76
N PHE A 51 1.63 -21.42 15.77
CA PHE A 51 0.75 -20.32 15.39
C PHE A 51 -0.59 -20.85 14.87
N ARG A 52 -1.70 -20.19 15.18
CA ARG A 52 -3.01 -20.52 14.61
C ARG A 52 -3.04 -20.22 13.13
N SER A 53 -2.62 -19.02 12.74
CA SER A 53 -2.43 -18.65 11.34
C SER A 53 -1.03 -19.01 10.88
N GLN A 54 -0.93 -19.79 9.81
CA GLN A 54 0.33 -20.35 9.29
C GLN A 54 0.61 -19.92 7.85
N VAL A 55 -0.08 -18.89 7.37
CA VAL A 55 -0.02 -18.43 5.98
C VAL A 55 0.32 -16.94 5.91
N ALA A 56 1.09 -16.54 4.91
CA ALA A 56 1.44 -15.14 4.67
C ALA A 56 1.72 -14.84 3.20
N GLY A 57 1.49 -13.58 2.81
CA GLY A 57 1.97 -12.98 1.57
C GLY A 57 3.38 -12.40 1.76
N ALA A 58 4.40 -13.26 1.89
CA ALA A 58 5.76 -12.83 2.17
C ALA A 58 6.48 -12.33 0.92
N ALA A 59 6.89 -11.06 0.94
CA ALA A 59 7.78 -10.48 -0.07
C ALA A 59 9.25 -10.83 0.23
N SER A 60 10.09 -10.84 -0.82
CA SER A 60 11.53 -11.09 -0.70
C SER A 60 12.31 -10.24 -1.69
N VAL A 61 13.47 -9.77 -1.27
CA VAL A 61 14.47 -9.08 -2.10
C VAL A 61 15.81 -9.84 -2.16
N GLU A 62 15.82 -11.11 -1.80
CA GLU A 62 17.04 -11.94 -1.79
C GLU A 62 17.69 -12.05 -3.19
N SER A 63 16.88 -12.01 -4.25
CA SER A 63 17.37 -12.03 -5.63
C SER A 63 17.82 -10.67 -6.14
N VAL A 64 17.67 -9.60 -5.37
CA VAL A 64 18.03 -8.23 -5.73
C VAL A 64 19.42 -7.91 -5.17
N ALA A 65 20.26 -7.21 -5.95
CA ALA A 65 21.59 -6.83 -5.49
C ALA A 65 21.51 -5.97 -4.20
N PRO A 66 22.26 -6.30 -3.15
CA PRO A 66 22.24 -5.56 -1.90
C PRO A 66 22.84 -4.15 -2.06
N PHE A 67 22.43 -3.24 -1.20
CA PHE A 67 23.05 -1.93 -1.11
C PHE A 67 24.47 -2.01 -0.53
N SER A 68 25.23 -0.93 -0.61
CA SER A 68 26.54 -0.88 0.02
C SER A 68 26.45 -1.07 1.54
N ARG A 69 27.50 -1.65 2.16
CA ARG A 69 27.58 -1.84 3.62
C ARG A 69 27.37 -0.54 4.41
N LYS A 70 27.70 0.61 3.81
CA LYS A 70 27.48 1.94 4.41
C LYS A 70 25.99 2.20 4.66
N HIS A 71 25.10 1.76 3.78
CA HIS A 71 23.66 1.93 3.88
C HIS A 71 23.00 0.76 4.61
N GLU A 72 23.33 -0.48 4.24
CA GLU A 72 22.74 -1.70 4.82
C GLU A 72 22.80 -1.76 6.36
N ARG A 73 23.88 -1.23 6.95
CA ARG A 73 24.03 -1.22 8.42
C ARG A 73 22.95 -0.43 9.18
N PHE A 74 22.18 0.40 8.48
CA PHE A 74 21.09 1.20 9.04
C PHE A 74 19.70 0.70 8.61
N MET A 75 19.63 -0.32 7.74
CA MET A 75 18.38 -0.82 7.20
C MET A 75 17.93 -2.08 7.94
N GLY A 76 16.69 -2.09 8.41
CA GLY A 76 15.92 -3.28 8.66
C GLY A 76 15.12 -3.66 7.41
N ASP A 77 14.36 -4.75 7.47
CA ASP A 77 13.64 -5.24 6.29
C ASP A 77 12.62 -4.24 5.74
N THR A 78 11.91 -3.51 6.61
CA THR A 78 11.00 -2.44 6.18
C THR A 78 11.73 -1.37 5.36
N ALA A 79 12.90 -0.92 5.83
CA ALA A 79 13.70 0.06 5.09
C ALA A 79 14.31 -0.52 3.82
N ARG A 80 14.71 -1.80 3.84
CA ARG A 80 15.29 -2.49 2.67
C ARG A 80 14.25 -2.65 1.55
N PHE A 81 13.03 -3.08 1.88
CA PHE A 81 11.94 -3.15 0.90
C PHE A 81 11.63 -1.78 0.31
N ALA A 82 11.50 -0.74 1.16
CA ALA A 82 11.25 0.63 0.71
C ALA A 82 12.38 1.16 -0.20
N ALA A 83 13.65 0.91 0.14
CA ALA A 83 14.80 1.36 -0.64
C ALA A 83 14.85 0.68 -2.02
N HIS A 84 14.59 -0.62 -2.10
CA HIS A 84 14.50 -1.32 -3.39
C HIS A 84 13.32 -0.83 -4.22
N ALA A 85 12.13 -0.69 -3.63
CA ALA A 85 10.99 -0.14 -4.33
C ALA A 85 11.25 1.29 -4.82
N ALA A 86 11.95 2.13 -4.04
CA ALA A 86 12.32 3.47 -4.46
C ALA A 86 13.33 3.46 -5.62
N THR A 87 14.31 2.56 -5.60
CA THR A 87 15.23 2.36 -6.73
C THR A 87 14.47 2.00 -8.00
N PHE A 88 13.57 1.01 -7.92
CA PHE A 88 12.77 0.60 -9.07
C PHE A 88 11.85 1.74 -9.58
N ALA A 89 11.28 2.54 -8.67
CA ALA A 89 10.44 3.66 -9.05
C ALA A 89 11.23 4.77 -9.77
N LEU A 90 12.45 5.06 -9.34
CA LEU A 90 13.35 6.03 -9.99
C LEU A 90 13.78 5.55 -11.37
N ASP A 91 14.14 4.27 -11.50
CA ASP A 91 14.51 3.65 -12.78
C ASP A 91 13.33 3.70 -13.76
N ASP A 92 12.14 3.37 -13.30
CA ASP A 92 10.91 3.41 -14.10
C ASP A 92 10.53 4.84 -14.51
N ALA A 93 10.69 5.81 -13.60
CA ALA A 93 10.50 7.24 -13.89
C ALA A 93 11.58 7.83 -14.81
N ARG A 94 12.71 7.14 -14.99
CA ARG A 94 13.94 7.68 -15.61
C ARG A 94 14.32 9.02 -14.97
N LEU A 95 14.25 9.07 -13.64
CA LEU A 95 14.57 10.26 -12.85
C LEU A 95 15.95 10.09 -12.24
N ASP A 96 16.85 11.02 -12.58
CA ASP A 96 18.21 11.03 -12.02
C ASP A 96 18.14 11.34 -10.52
N ALA A 97 18.87 10.55 -9.72
CA ALA A 97 18.98 10.76 -8.28
C ALA A 97 19.54 12.16 -7.92
N ASP A 98 20.33 12.77 -8.78
CA ASP A 98 20.84 14.13 -8.55
C ASP A 98 19.71 15.19 -8.50
N ALA A 99 18.61 14.96 -9.20
CA ALA A 99 17.42 15.82 -9.12
C ALA A 99 16.77 15.81 -7.72
N LEU A 100 16.97 14.74 -6.96
CA LEU A 100 16.43 14.59 -5.61
C LEU A 100 17.18 15.40 -4.54
N ARG A 101 18.37 15.93 -4.85
CA ARG A 101 19.14 16.79 -3.93
C ARG A 101 18.55 18.18 -3.75
N SER A 102 17.57 18.53 -4.59
CA SER A 102 16.82 19.78 -4.46
C SER A 102 16.06 19.84 -3.13
N PRO A 103 15.97 20.99 -2.45
CA PRO A 103 15.10 21.17 -1.30
C PRO A 103 13.59 21.03 -1.65
N ARG A 104 13.28 20.95 -2.94
CA ARG A 104 11.93 20.70 -3.46
C ARG A 104 11.66 19.24 -3.85
N ALA A 105 12.57 18.32 -3.46
CA ALA A 105 12.43 16.88 -3.65
C ALA A 105 12.31 16.17 -2.30
N GLY A 106 11.27 15.37 -2.09
CA GLY A 106 10.95 14.75 -0.80
C GLY A 106 10.79 13.23 -0.84
N ALA A 107 10.70 12.62 0.36
CA ALA A 107 10.32 11.23 0.57
C ALA A 107 9.28 11.12 1.70
N ILE A 108 8.12 10.55 1.41
CA ILE A 108 7.07 10.29 2.37
C ILE A 108 6.67 8.82 2.26
N VAL A 109 7.11 8.00 3.22
CA VAL A 109 6.90 6.55 3.16
C VAL A 109 6.23 6.08 4.44
N GLY A 110 4.98 5.65 4.32
CA GLY A 110 4.17 5.17 5.42
C GLY A 110 4.61 3.79 5.93
N SER A 111 4.43 3.56 7.21
CA SER A 111 4.58 2.23 7.84
C SER A 111 3.67 2.16 9.05
N GLY A 112 3.02 1.03 9.26
CA GLY A 112 2.12 0.83 10.39
C GLY A 112 2.89 0.60 11.70
N ILE A 113 3.99 -0.16 11.65
CA ILE A 113 4.72 -0.61 12.84
C ILE A 113 6.22 -0.30 12.75
N GLY A 114 6.78 -0.16 11.55
CA GLY A 114 8.22 0.01 11.35
C GLY A 114 8.97 -1.32 11.31
N SER A 115 10.17 -1.37 11.90
CA SER A 115 11.03 -2.56 11.89
C SER A 115 11.08 -3.22 13.27
N MET A 116 10.20 -4.18 13.50
CA MET A 116 10.09 -4.89 14.77
C MET A 116 11.23 -5.90 14.98
N ALA A 117 11.73 -6.52 13.93
CA ALA A 117 12.80 -7.52 13.99
C ALA A 117 14.04 -7.00 14.71
N GLU A 118 14.48 -5.81 14.36
CA GLU A 118 15.69 -5.22 14.92
C GLU A 118 15.58 -4.89 16.40
N TYR A 119 14.38 -4.49 16.84
CA TYR A 119 14.10 -4.28 18.27
C TYR A 119 14.15 -5.61 19.04
N ASP A 120 13.49 -6.63 18.51
CA ASP A 120 13.44 -7.97 19.11
C ASP A 120 14.82 -8.59 19.22
N ASP A 121 15.60 -8.59 18.14
CA ASP A 121 16.97 -9.10 18.11
C ASP A 121 17.85 -8.39 19.14
N ALA A 122 17.74 -7.05 19.21
CA ALA A 122 18.50 -6.26 20.16
C ALA A 122 18.16 -6.61 21.62
N MET A 123 16.88 -6.77 21.95
CA MET A 123 16.42 -7.16 23.26
C MET A 123 16.84 -8.59 23.63
N ALA A 124 16.78 -9.52 22.68
CA ALA A 124 17.26 -10.89 22.86
C ALA A 124 18.77 -10.92 23.13
N ILE A 125 19.56 -10.16 22.37
CA ILE A 125 21.03 -10.04 22.60
C ILE A 125 21.31 -9.43 23.97
N ALA A 126 20.67 -8.33 24.33
CA ALA A 126 20.85 -7.67 25.60
C ALA A 126 20.56 -8.62 26.79
N THR A 127 19.48 -9.40 26.69
CA THR A 127 19.06 -10.36 27.71
C THR A 127 19.99 -11.56 27.82
N GLN A 128 20.41 -12.14 26.67
CA GLN A 128 21.18 -13.38 26.64
C GLN A 128 22.69 -13.17 26.79
N ARG A 129 23.23 -12.03 26.31
CA ARG A 129 24.68 -11.77 26.19
C ARG A 129 25.15 -10.57 26.99
N GLY A 130 24.25 -9.73 27.52
CA GLY A 130 24.55 -8.52 28.26
C GLY A 130 24.35 -7.24 27.44
N LEU A 131 24.10 -6.13 28.18
CA LEU A 131 23.78 -4.82 27.57
C LEU A 131 24.88 -4.27 26.68
N ASP A 132 26.15 -4.56 27.00
CA ASP A 132 27.34 -4.15 26.24
C ASP A 132 27.46 -4.82 24.86
N LYS A 133 26.68 -5.85 24.59
CA LYS A 133 26.62 -6.56 23.30
C LYS A 133 25.51 -6.09 22.39
N THR A 134 24.68 -5.16 22.85
CA THR A 134 23.58 -4.59 22.03
C THR A 134 24.17 -3.90 20.79
N PRO A 135 23.64 -4.19 19.57
CA PRO A 135 24.17 -3.59 18.35
C PRO A 135 24.03 -2.05 18.34
N PRO A 136 25.03 -1.29 17.87
CA PRO A 136 25.02 0.17 17.99
C PRO A 136 24.00 0.91 17.12
N TYR A 137 23.46 0.26 16.08
CA TYR A 137 22.57 0.89 15.08
C TYR A 137 21.11 0.46 15.20
N VAL A 138 20.68 -0.06 16.35
CA VAL A 138 19.30 -0.52 16.56
C VAL A 138 18.29 0.62 16.43
N VAL A 139 18.56 1.79 17.02
CA VAL A 139 17.63 2.92 16.99
C VAL A 139 17.29 3.34 15.55
N PRO A 140 18.24 3.69 14.66
CA PRO A 140 17.91 4.05 13.29
C PRO A 140 17.28 2.91 12.48
N LYS A 141 17.53 1.65 12.82
CA LYS A 141 16.88 0.50 12.18
C LYS A 141 15.44 0.29 12.62
N ALA A 142 15.17 0.45 13.94
CA ALA A 142 13.88 0.14 14.55
C ALA A 142 12.89 1.31 14.58
N MET A 143 13.36 2.56 14.42
CA MET A 143 12.45 3.72 14.44
C MET A 143 11.38 3.63 13.34
N SER A 144 10.16 4.09 13.62
CA SER A 144 9.04 4.04 12.67
C SER A 144 9.31 4.77 11.36
N SER A 145 10.19 5.78 11.37
CA SER A 145 10.61 6.56 10.19
C SER A 145 11.80 5.95 9.42
N THR A 146 12.22 4.73 9.75
CA THR A 146 13.41 4.10 9.13
C THR A 146 13.33 4.06 7.61
N ALA A 147 12.15 3.78 7.03
CA ALA A 147 11.95 3.68 5.59
C ALA A 147 12.23 5.01 4.87
N SER A 148 11.57 6.10 5.28
CA SER A 148 11.78 7.43 4.67
C SER A 148 13.19 7.94 4.91
N ALA A 149 13.74 7.74 6.12
CA ALA A 149 15.10 8.17 6.47
C ALA A 149 16.17 7.46 5.63
N CYS A 150 16.05 6.13 5.45
CA CYS A 150 17.00 5.37 4.64
C CYS A 150 16.93 5.76 3.15
N ILE A 151 15.74 5.96 2.60
CA ILE A 151 15.56 6.48 1.23
C ILE A 151 16.21 7.87 1.10
N ALA A 152 15.93 8.77 2.05
CA ALA A 152 16.51 10.11 2.00
C ALA A 152 18.05 10.10 2.03
N GLN A 153 18.64 9.24 2.87
CA GLN A 153 20.10 9.09 2.92
C GLN A 153 20.68 8.39 1.67
N LEU A 154 19.99 7.40 1.13
CA LEU A 154 20.45 6.64 -0.03
C LEU A 154 20.54 7.51 -1.29
N PHE A 155 19.52 8.34 -1.53
CA PHE A 155 19.40 9.17 -2.72
C PHE A 155 19.77 10.64 -2.50
N GLY A 156 20.15 11.03 -1.27
CA GLY A 156 20.54 12.41 -0.96
C GLY A 156 19.39 13.40 -1.06
N ILE A 157 18.18 13.01 -0.67
CA ILE A 157 16.97 13.84 -0.76
C ILE A 157 17.13 15.11 0.08
N GLY A 158 16.92 16.28 -0.56
CA GLY A 158 17.14 17.59 0.05
C GLY A 158 15.91 18.24 0.68
N GLY A 159 14.71 17.77 0.36
CA GLY A 159 13.44 18.32 0.86
C GLY A 159 12.88 17.56 2.06
N VAL A 160 11.54 17.47 2.12
CA VAL A 160 10.86 16.82 3.26
C VAL A 160 11.13 15.32 3.30
N SER A 161 11.32 14.78 4.50
CA SER A 161 11.40 13.33 4.71
C SER A 161 10.71 12.97 6.02
N TYR A 162 9.63 12.18 5.96
CA TYR A 162 8.93 11.68 7.14
C TYR A 162 8.07 10.45 6.83
N THR A 163 7.61 9.77 7.88
CA THR A 163 6.76 8.58 7.80
C THR A 163 5.42 8.85 8.50
N PRO A 164 4.30 8.91 7.78
CA PRO A 164 3.00 8.78 8.43
C PRO A 164 2.82 7.35 8.94
N ALA A 165 2.46 7.23 10.22
CA ALA A 165 2.11 5.96 10.86
C ALA A 165 0.62 5.99 11.23
N SER A 166 -0.21 5.33 10.46
CA SER A 166 -1.66 5.29 10.59
C SER A 166 -2.21 3.92 10.22
N ALA A 167 -1.62 2.89 10.82
CA ALA A 167 -1.96 1.50 10.56
C ALA A 167 -2.04 1.19 9.04
N CYS A 168 -3.12 0.55 8.59
CA CYS A 168 -3.27 0.11 7.19
C CYS A 168 -3.43 1.25 6.17
N THR A 169 -3.71 2.49 6.61
CA THR A 169 -3.84 3.66 5.72
C THR A 169 -2.51 4.37 5.45
N SER A 170 -1.43 3.99 6.13
CA SER A 170 -0.15 4.72 6.11
C SER A 170 0.38 5.01 4.71
N GLY A 171 0.34 4.01 3.81
CA GLY A 171 0.79 4.17 2.42
C GLY A 171 -0.11 5.10 1.59
N ALA A 172 -1.43 5.01 1.75
CA ALA A 172 -2.38 5.89 1.08
C ALA A 172 -2.24 7.34 1.58
N LEU A 173 -2.05 7.53 2.90
CA LEU A 173 -1.78 8.86 3.48
C LEU A 173 -0.48 9.45 2.95
N ALA A 174 0.56 8.64 2.80
CA ALA A 174 1.84 9.10 2.23
C ALA A 174 1.67 9.65 0.80
N ILE A 175 0.91 8.93 -0.04
CA ILE A 175 0.57 9.39 -1.41
C ILE A 175 -0.24 10.69 -1.36
N GLY A 176 -1.27 10.75 -0.52
CA GLY A 176 -2.13 11.93 -0.39
C GLY A 176 -1.41 13.16 0.13
N HIS A 177 -0.60 13.03 1.19
CA HIS A 177 0.19 14.12 1.75
C HIS A 177 1.26 14.61 0.75
N ALA A 178 1.92 13.70 0.02
CA ALA A 178 2.85 14.07 -1.03
C ALA A 178 2.15 14.90 -2.12
N ALA A 179 0.97 14.45 -2.56
CA ALA A 179 0.18 15.19 -3.54
C ALA A 179 -0.23 16.59 -3.02
N GLN A 180 -0.62 16.71 -1.74
CA GLN A 180 -0.95 17.98 -1.12
C GLN A 180 0.26 18.94 -1.06
N LEU A 181 1.45 18.44 -0.70
CA LEU A 181 2.67 19.26 -0.67
C LEU A 181 3.09 19.75 -2.06
N ILE A 182 2.92 18.91 -3.08
CA ILE A 182 3.17 19.31 -4.48
C ILE A 182 2.14 20.35 -4.93
N ARG A 183 0.83 20.13 -4.66
CA ARG A 183 -0.22 21.10 -4.98
C ARG A 183 -0.02 22.46 -4.30
N ALA A 184 0.47 22.43 -3.07
CA ALA A 184 0.80 23.65 -2.32
C ALA A 184 2.08 24.35 -2.81
N GLY A 185 2.79 23.77 -3.79
CA GLY A 185 4.05 24.32 -4.29
C GLY A 185 5.21 24.18 -3.31
N CYS A 186 5.08 23.33 -2.28
CA CYS A 186 6.17 23.07 -1.32
C CYS A 186 7.22 22.10 -1.87
N GLN A 187 6.80 21.15 -2.71
CA GLN A 187 7.68 20.17 -3.36
C GLN A 187 7.37 20.13 -4.87
N ASP A 188 8.33 19.70 -5.69
CA ASP A 188 8.14 19.45 -7.12
C ASP A 188 8.10 17.96 -7.42
N VAL A 189 8.85 17.16 -6.65
CA VAL A 189 8.90 15.71 -6.75
C VAL A 189 8.91 15.06 -5.37
N VAL A 190 8.17 13.98 -5.19
CA VAL A 190 8.14 13.22 -3.93
C VAL A 190 8.12 11.73 -4.22
N LEU A 191 9.04 10.98 -3.61
CA LEU A 191 8.95 9.52 -3.50
C LEU A 191 7.91 9.19 -2.41
N ALA A 192 6.74 8.74 -2.81
CA ALA A 192 5.61 8.54 -1.92
C ALA A 192 5.11 7.10 -1.92
N GLY A 193 4.82 6.55 -0.76
CA GLY A 193 4.28 5.20 -0.69
C GLY A 193 4.29 4.60 0.68
N GLY A 194 4.47 3.28 0.77
CA GLY A 194 4.46 2.57 2.04
C GLY A 194 5.30 1.31 2.03
N SER A 195 5.74 0.90 3.19
CA SER A 195 6.54 -0.32 3.39
C SER A 195 6.24 -0.96 4.72
N GLU A 196 6.15 -2.29 4.73
CA GLU A 196 5.98 -3.08 5.94
C GLU A 196 6.73 -4.41 5.81
N ALA A 197 7.49 -4.78 6.84
CA ALA A 197 8.13 -6.07 6.90
C ALA A 197 7.26 -7.06 7.68
N LEU A 198 7.34 -8.33 7.30
CA LEU A 198 6.74 -9.43 8.06
C LEU A 198 7.65 -9.80 9.23
N HIS A 199 7.06 -9.99 10.41
CA HIS A 199 7.79 -10.45 11.59
C HIS A 199 6.92 -11.38 12.45
N ASP A 200 7.56 -12.41 13.02
CA ASP A 200 6.87 -13.43 13.80
C ASP A 200 6.08 -12.83 14.98
N ASN A 201 6.68 -11.91 15.74
CA ASN A 201 6.00 -11.32 16.90
C ASN A 201 4.85 -10.38 16.50
N MET A 202 4.96 -9.69 15.37
CA MET A 202 3.84 -8.93 14.82
C MET A 202 2.69 -9.86 14.43
N THR A 203 3.01 -10.96 13.77
CA THR A 203 2.03 -12.00 13.42
C THR A 203 1.39 -12.59 14.68
N LEU A 204 2.19 -12.90 15.72
CA LEU A 204 1.69 -13.39 17.00
C LEU A 204 0.69 -12.43 17.65
N MET A 205 0.93 -11.11 17.60
CA MET A 205 0.01 -10.12 18.17
C MET A 205 -1.34 -10.11 17.45
N PHE A 206 -1.35 -10.16 16.11
CA PHE A 206 -2.58 -10.27 15.33
C PHE A 206 -3.26 -11.63 15.51
N ASP A 207 -2.49 -12.71 15.64
CA ASP A 207 -3.01 -14.04 15.92
C ASP A 207 -3.69 -14.11 17.30
N ALA A 208 -3.10 -13.46 18.31
CA ALA A 208 -3.70 -13.32 19.65
C ALA A 208 -5.02 -12.55 19.64
N MET A 209 -5.17 -11.57 18.76
CA MET A 209 -6.43 -10.83 18.55
C MET A 209 -7.52 -11.67 17.85
N GLY A 210 -7.15 -12.81 17.25
CA GLY A 210 -8.07 -13.58 16.38
C GLY A 210 -8.37 -12.86 15.06
N ALA A 211 -7.50 -11.97 14.61
CA ALA A 211 -7.72 -11.18 13.40
C ALA A 211 -7.25 -11.88 12.12
N LEU A 212 -6.40 -12.91 12.25
CA LEU A 212 -5.82 -13.63 11.12
C LEU A 212 -6.64 -14.85 10.72
N SER A 213 -6.64 -15.15 9.42
CA SER A 213 -7.19 -16.40 8.89
C SER A 213 -6.41 -17.58 9.41
N SER A 214 -7.11 -18.60 9.92
CA SER A 214 -6.53 -19.83 10.48
C SER A 214 -7.20 -21.11 9.99
N ALA A 215 -8.39 -21.03 9.41
CA ALA A 215 -9.10 -22.19 8.90
C ALA A 215 -8.54 -22.72 7.56
N PHE A 216 -7.70 -21.92 6.87
CA PHE A 216 -7.25 -22.20 5.51
C PHE A 216 -5.74 -22.42 5.40
N ASN A 217 -5.09 -22.85 6.49
CA ASN A 217 -3.63 -23.11 6.50
C ASN A 217 -3.18 -24.15 5.47
N ASP A 218 -4.03 -25.13 5.15
CA ASP A 218 -3.73 -26.20 4.21
C ASP A 218 -4.04 -25.83 2.75
N THR A 219 -4.72 -24.71 2.54
CA THR A 219 -5.05 -24.14 1.23
C THR A 219 -4.63 -22.68 1.14
N PRO A 220 -3.32 -22.37 1.23
CA PRO A 220 -2.81 -21.01 1.36
C PRO A 220 -3.27 -20.09 0.22
N ASP A 221 -3.35 -20.62 -1.00
CA ASP A 221 -3.77 -19.86 -2.19
C ASP A 221 -5.19 -19.30 -2.09
N CYS A 222 -6.01 -19.88 -1.22
CA CYS A 222 -7.40 -19.48 -0.97
C CYS A 222 -7.62 -18.91 0.44
N ALA A 223 -6.60 -18.72 1.24
CA ALA A 223 -6.74 -18.28 2.62
C ALA A 223 -7.18 -16.82 2.73
N SER A 224 -6.69 -15.94 1.85
CA SER A 224 -7.21 -14.58 1.71
C SER A 224 -8.38 -14.61 0.72
N ARG A 225 -9.59 -14.34 1.23
CA ARG A 225 -10.85 -14.53 0.48
C ARG A 225 -11.85 -13.39 0.74
N PRO A 226 -11.51 -12.14 0.35
CA PRO A 226 -12.42 -11.02 0.56
C PRO A 226 -13.82 -11.31 0.01
N TYR A 227 -14.84 -10.89 0.75
CA TYR A 227 -16.25 -11.09 0.42
C TYR A 227 -16.72 -12.55 0.34
N ALA A 228 -15.90 -13.54 0.66
CA ALA A 228 -16.36 -14.91 0.79
C ALA A 228 -17.22 -15.07 2.05
N ARG A 229 -18.23 -15.94 1.98
CA ARG A 229 -19.16 -16.20 3.09
C ARG A 229 -18.46 -16.81 4.30
N ASP A 230 -17.44 -17.62 4.05
CA ASP A 230 -16.68 -18.39 5.04
C ASP A 230 -15.33 -17.75 5.40
N ARG A 231 -15.12 -16.45 5.09
CA ARG A 231 -13.89 -15.75 5.48
C ARG A 231 -13.76 -15.66 7.00
N ASP A 232 -12.57 -15.87 7.50
CA ASP A 232 -12.31 -15.98 8.93
C ASP A 232 -11.25 -15.02 9.49
N GLY A 233 -10.77 -14.10 8.65
CA GLY A 233 -9.75 -13.12 9.01
C GLY A 233 -8.85 -12.77 7.83
N PHE A 234 -7.95 -11.82 8.02
CA PHE A 234 -7.01 -11.46 6.96
C PHE A 234 -5.77 -12.37 6.96
N VAL A 235 -5.10 -12.46 5.82
CA VAL A 235 -3.78 -13.06 5.70
C VAL A 235 -2.75 -11.93 5.79
N ILE A 236 -1.84 -11.99 6.75
CA ILE A 236 -0.78 -10.98 6.89
C ILE A 236 0.20 -11.06 5.71
N ALA A 237 0.71 -9.91 5.28
CA ALA A 237 1.66 -9.83 4.17
C ALA A 237 2.74 -8.78 4.45
N SER A 238 3.70 -8.67 3.53
CA SER A 238 4.79 -7.70 3.59
C SER A 238 5.10 -7.11 2.22
N GLY A 239 5.96 -6.11 2.20
CA GLY A 239 6.50 -5.52 0.98
C GLY A 239 6.54 -4.00 1.02
N ALA A 240 6.69 -3.41 -0.15
CA ALA A 240 6.69 -1.96 -0.33
C ALA A 240 6.08 -1.58 -1.69
N GLY A 241 5.50 -0.39 -1.74
CA GLY A 241 5.13 0.28 -2.97
C GLY A 241 5.59 1.74 -2.91
N ILE A 242 6.30 2.20 -3.93
CA ILE A 242 6.76 3.59 -4.04
C ILE A 242 6.34 4.14 -5.40
N LEU A 243 5.73 5.31 -5.37
CA LEU A 243 5.37 6.09 -6.54
C LEU A 243 6.28 7.32 -6.61
N VAL A 244 6.70 7.70 -7.81
CA VAL A 244 7.28 9.02 -8.08
C VAL A 244 6.13 9.94 -8.41
N LEU A 245 5.83 10.89 -7.52
CA LEU A 245 4.84 11.94 -7.73
C LEU A 245 5.55 13.23 -8.10
N GLU A 246 5.06 13.88 -9.16
CA GLU A 246 5.63 15.14 -9.64
C GLU A 246 4.52 16.18 -9.89
N SER A 247 4.88 17.46 -9.77
CA SER A 247 4.04 18.48 -10.38
C SER A 247 4.02 18.27 -11.90
N LEU A 248 2.89 18.50 -12.55
CA LEU A 248 2.78 18.32 -14.00
C LEU A 248 3.82 19.18 -14.74
N ALA A 249 4.07 20.40 -14.25
CA ALA A 249 5.09 21.28 -14.83
C ALA A 249 6.51 20.67 -14.77
N HIS A 250 6.89 20.06 -13.63
CA HIS A 250 8.18 19.39 -13.49
C HIS A 250 8.28 18.16 -14.40
N ALA A 251 7.24 17.33 -14.43
CA ALA A 251 7.19 16.15 -15.29
C ALA A 251 7.32 16.49 -16.78
N ARG A 252 6.59 17.52 -17.24
CA ARG A 252 6.68 18.02 -18.63
C ARG A 252 8.04 18.60 -18.96
N ALA A 253 8.61 19.39 -18.07
CA ALA A 253 9.92 20.02 -18.31
C ALA A 253 11.04 18.99 -18.58
N ARG A 254 10.93 17.78 -18.02
CA ARG A 254 11.88 16.70 -18.27
C ARG A 254 11.40 15.63 -19.28
N GLY A 255 10.23 15.82 -19.89
CA GLY A 255 9.66 14.85 -20.83
C GLY A 255 9.30 13.49 -20.20
N ALA A 256 8.82 13.49 -18.97
CA ALA A 256 8.47 12.29 -18.26
C ALA A 256 7.30 11.52 -18.91
N ARG A 257 7.36 10.18 -18.88
CA ARG A 257 6.16 9.38 -19.07
C ARG A 257 5.24 9.59 -17.85
N ILE A 258 3.96 9.73 -18.09
CA ILE A 258 2.94 9.88 -17.06
C ILE A 258 2.01 8.68 -17.10
N TYR A 259 1.79 8.03 -15.95
CA TYR A 259 0.83 6.94 -15.78
C TYR A 259 -0.60 7.47 -15.57
N ALA A 260 -0.73 8.38 -14.63
CA ALA A 260 -2.01 8.92 -14.19
C ALA A 260 -1.82 10.24 -13.45
N GLU A 261 -2.92 10.94 -13.21
CA GLU A 261 -3.00 12.07 -12.28
C GLU A 261 -3.55 11.58 -10.94
N VAL A 262 -2.98 12.05 -9.83
CA VAL A 262 -3.62 11.96 -8.52
C VAL A 262 -4.70 13.05 -8.47
N ALA A 263 -5.92 12.71 -8.87
CA ALA A 263 -7.00 13.66 -9.08
C ALA A 263 -7.64 14.11 -7.76
N GLY A 264 -7.65 13.23 -6.75
CA GLY A 264 -8.25 13.52 -5.45
C GLY A 264 -7.61 12.72 -4.31
N PHE A 265 -7.79 13.23 -3.12
CA PHE A 265 -7.39 12.55 -1.89
C PHE A 265 -8.34 12.94 -0.76
N GLY A 266 -8.87 11.94 -0.08
CA GLY A 266 -9.71 12.11 1.10
C GLY A 266 -9.15 11.35 2.29
N GLN A 267 -9.20 11.98 3.45
CA GLN A 267 -8.85 11.35 4.73
C GLN A 267 -9.81 11.81 5.83
N CYS A 268 -10.12 10.93 6.73
CA CYS A 268 -10.87 11.26 7.94
C CYS A 268 -10.58 10.23 9.03
N THR A 269 -11.09 10.50 10.23
CA THR A 269 -11.08 9.55 11.34
C THR A 269 -12.50 9.11 11.63
N ASP A 270 -12.72 7.80 11.63
CA ASP A 270 -13.88 7.14 12.18
C ASP A 270 -13.70 7.03 13.71
N HIS A 271 -14.70 7.39 14.47
CA HIS A 271 -14.65 7.36 15.93
C HIS A 271 -15.47 6.22 16.57
N ALA A 272 -15.81 5.20 15.78
CA ALA A 272 -16.64 4.08 16.26
C ALA A 272 -15.87 3.10 17.15
N GLY A 273 -14.55 2.95 16.94
CA GLY A 273 -13.72 2.08 17.78
C GLY A 273 -12.31 1.89 17.28
N MET A 274 -11.44 1.38 18.16
CA MET A 274 -10.02 1.19 17.82
C MET A 274 -9.77 0.12 16.74
N ALA A 275 -10.60 -0.90 16.68
CA ALA A 275 -10.42 -2.05 15.77
C ALA A 275 -11.69 -2.37 14.95
N THR A 276 -12.73 -1.58 15.10
CA THR A 276 -14.03 -1.81 14.43
C THR A 276 -14.19 -0.79 13.32
N PRO A 277 -14.15 -1.20 12.05
CA PRO A 277 -14.41 -0.28 10.94
C PRO A 277 -15.88 0.14 10.92
N HIS A 278 -16.17 1.33 10.39
CA HIS A 278 -17.51 1.90 10.37
C HIS A 278 -17.78 2.58 9.02
N ALA A 279 -18.86 2.18 8.36
CA ALA A 279 -19.21 2.61 7.02
C ALA A 279 -19.26 4.15 6.82
N PRO A 280 -19.84 4.97 7.72
CA PRO A 280 -19.82 6.42 7.59
C PRO A 280 -18.44 7.06 7.48
N GLY A 281 -17.44 6.57 8.22
CA GLY A 281 -16.05 7.06 8.11
C GLY A 281 -15.45 6.72 6.76
N ILE A 282 -15.59 5.47 6.32
CA ILE A 282 -15.11 5.02 5.00
C ILE A 282 -15.77 5.85 3.90
N ALA A 283 -17.11 6.03 3.95
CA ALA A 283 -17.85 6.84 3.00
C ALA A 283 -17.41 8.32 3.00
N SER A 284 -17.09 8.87 4.16
CA SER A 284 -16.60 10.24 4.29
C SER A 284 -15.26 10.44 3.56
N ALA A 285 -14.30 9.54 3.75
CA ALA A 285 -13.03 9.60 3.03
C ALA A 285 -13.21 9.51 1.50
N MET A 286 -14.13 8.65 1.03
CA MET A 286 -14.47 8.57 -0.40
C MET A 286 -15.05 9.88 -0.91
N ARG A 287 -16.05 10.46 -0.21
CA ARG A 287 -16.67 11.73 -0.63
C ARG A 287 -15.67 12.86 -0.72
N ILE A 288 -14.78 13.00 0.27
CA ILE A 288 -13.71 14.01 0.25
C ILE A 288 -12.79 13.80 -0.96
N ALA A 289 -12.40 12.57 -1.28
CA ALA A 289 -11.58 12.30 -2.46
C ALA A 289 -12.27 12.69 -3.78
N LEU A 290 -13.60 12.65 -3.81
CA LEU A 290 -14.44 12.95 -4.98
C LEU A 290 -14.87 14.44 -5.06
N GLU A 291 -14.59 15.27 -4.05
CA GLU A 291 -15.01 16.70 -4.00
C GLU A 291 -14.50 17.54 -5.18
N GLY A 292 -13.39 17.14 -5.80
CA GLY A 292 -12.87 17.80 -7.02
C GLY A 292 -13.80 17.70 -8.24
N GLY A 293 -14.88 16.93 -8.14
CA GLY A 293 -15.84 16.70 -9.22
C GLY A 293 -15.33 15.73 -10.27
N GLY A 294 -15.95 15.75 -11.45
CA GLY A 294 -15.65 14.86 -12.55
C GLY A 294 -16.60 13.66 -12.62
N PRO A 295 -16.38 12.72 -13.56
CA PRO A 295 -17.22 11.54 -13.71
C PRO A 295 -17.07 10.58 -12.52
N ARG A 296 -18.05 9.72 -12.34
CA ARG A 296 -17.97 8.60 -11.41
C ARG A 296 -16.77 7.72 -11.74
N PRO A 297 -16.04 7.17 -10.76
CA PRO A 297 -15.00 6.17 -11.02
C PRO A 297 -15.55 4.96 -11.80
N ASP A 298 -14.74 4.42 -12.69
CA ASP A 298 -15.07 3.17 -13.41
C ASP A 298 -14.82 1.95 -12.53
N TYR A 299 -13.86 2.09 -11.61
CA TYR A 299 -13.38 1.01 -10.77
C TYR A 299 -13.03 1.51 -9.35
N VAL A 300 -13.29 0.65 -8.37
CA VAL A 300 -12.85 0.83 -6.99
C VAL A 300 -11.96 -0.34 -6.57
N ASN A 301 -10.70 -0.06 -6.21
CA ASN A 301 -9.87 -0.99 -5.47
C ASN A 301 -10.25 -0.89 -3.99
N THR A 302 -10.90 -1.93 -3.47
CA THR A 302 -11.41 -1.92 -2.11
C THR A 302 -10.36 -2.38 -1.11
N HIS A 303 -10.50 -1.91 0.13
CA HIS A 303 -9.65 -2.36 1.22
C HIS A 303 -9.88 -3.82 1.57
N ALA A 304 -11.12 -4.25 1.66
CA ALA A 304 -11.61 -5.59 2.00
C ALA A 304 -10.50 -6.63 2.28
N PRO A 305 -10.04 -6.75 3.54
CA PRO A 305 -8.90 -7.61 3.87
C PRO A 305 -9.29 -9.08 4.11
N SER A 306 -10.54 -9.48 3.88
CA SER A 306 -11.08 -10.80 4.22
C SER A 306 -11.54 -10.92 5.68
N THR A 307 -11.93 -9.81 6.31
CA THR A 307 -12.47 -9.85 7.67
C THR A 307 -13.99 -9.91 7.66
N PRO A 308 -14.62 -10.67 8.58
CA PRO A 308 -16.07 -10.83 8.61
C PRO A 308 -16.84 -9.49 8.66
N LEU A 309 -16.37 -8.54 9.45
CA LEU A 309 -17.02 -7.25 9.65
C LEU A 309 -16.56 -6.19 8.64
N GLY A 310 -15.24 -6.06 8.44
CA GLY A 310 -14.66 -4.97 7.64
C GLY A 310 -15.15 -4.95 6.21
N ASP A 311 -15.18 -6.11 5.58
CA ASP A 311 -15.65 -6.25 4.20
C ASP A 311 -17.12 -5.80 4.03
N VAL A 312 -17.99 -6.09 5.02
CA VAL A 312 -19.40 -5.68 4.98
C VAL A 312 -19.58 -4.19 5.21
N GLU A 313 -18.82 -3.60 6.14
CA GLU A 313 -18.88 -2.16 6.38
C GLU A 313 -18.44 -1.35 5.15
N GLU A 314 -17.46 -1.85 4.41
CA GLU A 314 -17.02 -1.22 3.15
C GLU A 314 -18.11 -1.31 2.07
N LEU A 315 -18.82 -2.43 1.94
CA LEU A 315 -19.96 -2.55 1.01
C LEU A 315 -21.07 -1.54 1.34
N LYS A 316 -21.39 -1.34 2.63
CA LYS A 316 -22.33 -0.30 3.06
C LYS A 316 -21.84 1.08 2.66
N ALA A 317 -20.56 1.38 2.85
CA ALA A 317 -19.96 2.66 2.48
C ALA A 317 -20.04 2.90 0.97
N LEU A 318 -19.77 1.88 0.13
CA LEU A 318 -19.97 1.96 -1.32
C LEU A 318 -21.42 2.28 -1.69
N GLY A 319 -22.39 1.61 -1.06
CA GLY A 319 -23.81 1.91 -1.24
C GLY A 319 -24.18 3.34 -0.81
N ASP A 320 -23.63 3.82 0.30
CA ASP A 320 -23.88 5.19 0.82
C ASP A 320 -23.32 6.29 -0.11
N VAL A 321 -22.20 6.03 -0.80
CA VAL A 321 -21.57 7.00 -1.69
C VAL A 321 -22.18 6.98 -3.09
N PHE A 322 -22.42 5.80 -3.64
CA PHE A 322 -22.79 5.63 -5.04
C PHE A 322 -24.27 5.24 -5.28
N GLY A 323 -25.01 4.92 -4.21
CA GLY A 323 -26.42 4.49 -4.31
C GLY A 323 -26.55 3.20 -5.13
N SER A 324 -27.41 3.24 -6.14
CA SER A 324 -27.61 2.14 -7.08
C SER A 324 -26.54 2.05 -8.19
N ASP A 325 -25.67 3.05 -8.28
CA ASP A 325 -24.67 3.16 -9.37
C ASP A 325 -23.25 2.90 -8.84
N VAL A 326 -23.09 1.85 -8.04
CA VAL A 326 -21.78 1.42 -7.51
C VAL A 326 -20.86 1.05 -8.68
N PRO A 327 -19.62 1.58 -8.74
CA PRO A 327 -18.64 1.17 -9.75
C PRO A 327 -18.28 -0.32 -9.64
N ALA A 328 -17.72 -0.90 -10.71
CA ALA A 328 -17.07 -2.20 -10.61
C ALA A 328 -15.99 -2.14 -9.52
N PHE A 329 -15.91 -3.16 -8.67
CA PHE A 329 -14.93 -3.19 -7.59
C PHE A 329 -14.33 -4.57 -7.36
N SER A 330 -13.13 -4.61 -6.82
CA SER A 330 -12.48 -5.85 -6.36
C SER A 330 -11.45 -5.55 -5.28
N SER A 331 -11.09 -6.56 -4.50
CA SER A 331 -9.97 -6.51 -3.56
C SER A 331 -8.81 -7.36 -4.07
N THR A 332 -7.70 -6.72 -4.36
CA THR A 332 -6.46 -7.41 -4.74
C THR A 332 -5.85 -8.20 -3.58
N LYS A 333 -6.31 -7.96 -2.35
CA LYS A 333 -5.86 -8.72 -1.17
C LYS A 333 -6.22 -10.20 -1.20
N GLY A 334 -7.18 -10.61 -2.04
CA GLY A 334 -7.40 -12.03 -2.34
C GLY A 334 -6.17 -12.76 -2.86
N MET A 335 -5.28 -12.05 -3.56
CA MET A 335 -4.04 -12.60 -4.12
C MET A 335 -2.80 -12.26 -3.28
N THR A 336 -2.80 -11.13 -2.60
CA THR A 336 -1.60 -10.60 -1.93
C THR A 336 -1.58 -10.81 -0.42
N GLY A 337 -2.73 -11.06 0.21
CA GLY A 337 -2.90 -10.80 1.63
C GLY A 337 -2.88 -9.30 1.92
N HIS A 338 -2.71 -8.94 3.20
CA HIS A 338 -2.77 -7.58 3.69
C HIS A 338 -1.40 -7.10 4.21
N PRO A 339 -0.66 -6.30 3.44
CA PRO A 339 0.67 -5.82 3.81
C PRO A 339 0.63 -4.55 4.68
N LEU A 340 -0.37 -4.41 5.54
CA LEU A 340 -0.52 -3.36 6.56
C LEU A 340 -0.22 -1.95 6.03
N GLY A 341 0.84 -1.29 6.53
CA GLY A 341 1.21 0.07 6.14
C GLY A 341 1.65 0.21 4.67
N ALA A 342 2.04 -0.88 4.01
CA ALA A 342 2.36 -0.87 2.58
C ALA A 342 1.12 -0.98 1.68
N SER A 343 -0.04 -1.38 2.23
CA SER A 343 -1.23 -1.78 1.50
C SER A 343 -1.69 -0.74 0.48
N GLY A 344 -2.02 0.47 0.93
CA GLY A 344 -2.56 1.51 0.06
C GLY A 344 -1.62 1.92 -1.07
N ALA A 345 -0.30 1.81 -0.87
CA ALA A 345 0.69 2.11 -1.90
C ALA A 345 0.79 0.98 -2.94
N GLN A 346 0.83 -0.29 -2.50
CA GLN A 346 0.79 -1.42 -3.42
C GLN A 346 -0.52 -1.43 -4.23
N GLU A 347 -1.65 -1.18 -3.59
CA GLU A 347 -2.97 -1.13 -4.24
C GLU A 347 -3.10 0.00 -5.25
N ALA A 348 -2.51 1.17 -4.98
CA ALA A 348 -2.41 2.24 -5.97
C ALA A 348 -1.59 1.78 -7.19
N ILE A 349 -0.45 1.09 -6.98
CA ILE A 349 0.36 0.53 -8.07
C ILE A 349 -0.42 -0.55 -8.83
N TYR A 350 -1.09 -1.48 -8.16
CA TYR A 350 -1.93 -2.50 -8.83
C TYR A 350 -3.00 -1.85 -9.69
N THR A 351 -3.65 -0.81 -9.18
CA THR A 351 -4.66 -0.05 -9.92
C THR A 351 -4.05 0.60 -11.17
N LEU A 352 -2.88 1.24 -11.05
CA LEU A 352 -2.17 1.84 -12.18
C LEU A 352 -1.72 0.81 -13.23
N LEU A 353 -1.33 -0.40 -12.80
CA LEU A 353 -1.02 -1.50 -13.72
C LEU A 353 -2.26 -2.00 -14.45
N MET A 354 -3.40 -2.11 -13.77
CA MET A 354 -4.68 -2.44 -14.40
C MET A 354 -5.10 -1.37 -15.41
N MET A 355 -4.93 -0.08 -15.08
CA MET A 355 -5.17 1.04 -16.00
C MET A 355 -4.25 0.99 -17.23
N ARG A 356 -2.95 0.73 -17.02
CA ARG A 356 -1.94 0.62 -18.08
C ARG A 356 -2.25 -0.51 -19.06
N ASP A 357 -2.63 -1.67 -18.53
CA ASP A 357 -2.70 -2.92 -19.29
C ASP A 357 -4.13 -3.30 -19.70
N GLY A 358 -5.13 -2.48 -19.35
CA GLY A 358 -6.51 -2.65 -19.81
C GLY A 358 -7.20 -3.88 -19.24
N PHE A 359 -7.13 -4.12 -17.93
CA PHE A 359 -7.84 -5.21 -17.27
C PHE A 359 -8.30 -4.80 -15.86
N ILE A 360 -9.24 -5.57 -15.30
CA ILE A 360 -9.66 -5.47 -13.90
C ILE A 360 -9.39 -6.83 -13.25
N ALA A 361 -8.51 -6.84 -12.26
CA ALA A 361 -8.20 -8.04 -11.48
C ALA A 361 -9.41 -8.47 -10.65
N GLY A 362 -9.66 -9.76 -10.62
CA GLY A 362 -10.75 -10.34 -9.81
C GLY A 362 -10.40 -10.42 -8.32
N THR A 363 -11.42 -10.66 -7.51
CA THR A 363 -11.27 -10.80 -6.03
C THR A 363 -11.06 -12.25 -5.64
N ALA A 364 -10.68 -13.18 -6.30
CA ALA A 364 -10.37 -14.57 -5.88
C ALA A 364 -11.24 -15.07 -4.69
N VAL A 365 -12.58 -14.96 -4.80
CA VAL A 365 -13.52 -15.25 -3.69
C VAL A 365 -13.46 -16.71 -3.21
N GLY A 366 -13.06 -17.63 -4.07
CA GLY A 366 -12.77 -19.03 -3.73
C GLY A 366 -13.99 -19.90 -3.36
N SER A 367 -15.06 -19.32 -2.81
CA SER A 367 -16.28 -19.98 -2.35
C SER A 367 -17.52 -19.15 -2.69
N ASP A 368 -18.66 -19.47 -2.06
CA ASP A 368 -19.85 -18.63 -2.14
C ASP A 368 -19.58 -17.22 -1.59
N ALA A 369 -20.02 -16.22 -2.31
CA ALA A 369 -19.93 -14.84 -1.87
C ALA A 369 -20.85 -14.58 -0.67
N ASP A 370 -20.46 -13.64 0.19
CA ASP A 370 -21.29 -13.15 1.28
C ASP A 370 -22.60 -12.57 0.71
N PRO A 371 -23.77 -12.88 1.31
CA PRO A 371 -25.03 -12.28 0.89
C PRO A 371 -25.04 -10.76 0.82
N ALA A 372 -24.21 -10.09 1.61
CA ALA A 372 -24.11 -8.62 1.60
C ALA A 372 -23.63 -8.05 0.26
N VAL A 373 -22.95 -8.84 -0.57
CA VAL A 373 -22.46 -8.40 -1.89
C VAL A 373 -23.47 -8.68 -3.02
N ALA A 374 -24.60 -9.31 -2.68
CA ALA A 374 -25.59 -9.72 -3.68
C ALA A 374 -26.13 -8.50 -4.48
N GLY A 375 -26.09 -8.61 -5.81
CA GLY A 375 -26.51 -7.54 -6.71
C GLY A 375 -25.51 -6.40 -6.89
N MET A 376 -24.38 -6.41 -6.20
CA MET A 376 -23.31 -5.42 -6.37
C MET A 376 -22.33 -5.86 -7.47
N PRO A 377 -21.67 -4.91 -8.17
CA PRO A 377 -20.79 -5.20 -9.30
C PRO A 377 -19.39 -5.66 -8.87
N LEU A 378 -19.31 -6.66 -7.98
CA LEU A 378 -18.07 -7.31 -7.57
C LEU A 378 -17.46 -8.03 -8.77
N VAL A 379 -16.22 -7.71 -9.09
CA VAL A 379 -15.41 -8.43 -10.08
C VAL A 379 -14.80 -9.66 -9.40
N ARG A 380 -15.36 -10.83 -9.65
CA ARG A 380 -14.89 -12.10 -9.07
C ARG A 380 -13.72 -12.68 -9.84
N ASP A 381 -13.83 -12.67 -11.15
CA ASP A 381 -12.82 -13.17 -12.06
C ASP A 381 -12.20 -12.03 -12.84
N THR A 382 -10.90 -12.13 -13.10
CA THR A 382 -10.19 -11.12 -13.89
C THR A 382 -10.81 -11.03 -15.30
N ARG A 383 -11.01 -9.80 -15.75
CA ARG A 383 -11.57 -9.50 -17.07
C ARG A 383 -10.86 -8.36 -17.74
N ASP A 384 -10.88 -8.31 -19.05
CA ASP A 384 -10.47 -7.13 -19.80
C ASP A 384 -11.44 -5.96 -19.53
N GLY A 385 -10.90 -4.75 -19.51
CA GLY A 385 -11.67 -3.53 -19.26
C GLY A 385 -10.77 -2.30 -19.15
N THR A 386 -11.24 -1.19 -19.68
CA THR A 386 -10.56 0.10 -19.57
C THR A 386 -10.97 0.78 -18.26
N ILE A 387 -10.01 1.27 -17.53
CA ILE A 387 -10.20 2.08 -16.34
C ILE A 387 -9.65 3.47 -16.65
N GLU A 388 -10.53 4.47 -16.76
CA GLU A 388 -10.13 5.87 -16.97
C GLU A 388 -10.03 6.61 -15.63
N ARG A 389 -10.84 6.21 -14.65
CA ARG A 389 -10.89 6.80 -13.32
C ARG A 389 -11.08 5.71 -12.27
N ALA A 390 -10.19 5.66 -11.29
CA ALA A 390 -10.21 4.67 -10.22
C ALA A 390 -10.12 5.31 -8.84
N LEU A 391 -10.82 4.70 -7.87
CA LEU A 391 -10.73 5.05 -6.46
C LEU A 391 -10.06 3.89 -5.70
N SER A 392 -8.98 4.14 -4.97
CA SER A 392 -8.36 3.19 -4.06
C SER A 392 -8.69 3.55 -2.63
N ILE A 393 -9.26 2.60 -1.87
CA ILE A 393 -9.75 2.82 -0.51
C ILE A 393 -8.85 2.09 0.47
N SER A 394 -8.55 2.73 1.58
CA SER A 394 -7.85 2.14 2.72
C SER A 394 -8.51 2.55 4.01
N PHE A 395 -8.69 1.62 4.95
CA PHE A 395 -9.05 1.94 6.32
C PHE A 395 -8.29 1.04 7.30
N GLY A 396 -8.15 1.46 8.54
CA GLY A 396 -7.32 0.74 9.51
C GLY A 396 -7.65 1.03 10.95
N PHE A 397 -6.95 0.34 11.82
CA PHE A 397 -7.07 0.51 13.26
C PHE A 397 -6.89 1.98 13.67
N GLY A 398 -7.57 2.38 14.73
CA GLY A 398 -7.64 3.78 15.17
C GLY A 398 -8.68 4.59 14.40
N GLY A 399 -9.52 3.94 13.54
CA GLY A 399 -10.55 4.59 12.75
C GLY A 399 -10.01 5.41 11.57
N SER A 400 -8.77 5.22 11.17
CA SER A 400 -8.19 5.93 10.04
C SER A 400 -8.80 5.46 8.72
N CYS A 401 -9.28 6.40 7.89
CA CYS A 401 -9.82 6.15 6.56
C CYS A 401 -9.14 7.06 5.54
N ALA A 402 -8.75 6.51 4.41
CA ALA A 402 -8.11 7.23 3.32
C ALA A 402 -8.62 6.72 1.96
N SER A 403 -8.72 7.63 0.98
CA SER A 403 -9.07 7.31 -0.39
C SER A 403 -8.23 8.12 -1.36
N VAL A 404 -7.67 7.47 -2.37
CA VAL A 404 -6.87 8.09 -3.42
C VAL A 404 -7.60 7.94 -4.75
N LEU A 405 -7.87 9.05 -5.43
CA LEU A 405 -8.51 9.08 -6.74
C LEU A 405 -7.44 9.26 -7.82
N LEU A 406 -7.45 8.36 -8.79
CA LEU A 406 -6.50 8.30 -9.89
C LEU A 406 -7.24 8.46 -11.23
N ASP A 407 -6.82 9.41 -12.05
CA ASP A 407 -7.32 9.61 -13.41
C ASP A 407 -6.26 9.19 -14.43
N ALA A 408 -6.63 8.36 -15.41
CA ALA A 408 -5.73 7.95 -16.48
C ALA A 408 -5.21 9.18 -17.25
N TRP A 409 -3.93 9.17 -17.55
CA TRP A 409 -3.35 10.25 -18.33
C TRP A 409 -3.74 10.13 -19.81
N LYS A 410 -4.41 11.14 -20.34
CA LYS A 410 -4.89 11.18 -21.74
C LYS A 410 -3.99 11.98 -22.69
N GLY A 411 -2.88 12.51 -22.18
CA GLY A 411 -2.09 13.49 -22.90
C GLY A 411 -2.70 14.89 -22.81
N ASP A 412 -2.20 15.77 -23.64
CA ASP A 412 -2.71 17.14 -23.82
C ASP A 412 -3.78 17.18 -24.91
#